data_6432967f3d4bbfe082ed08860464fba3
#
_entry.id   6432967f3d4bbfe082ed08860464fba3
#
_cell.length_a   1.000
_cell.length_b   1.000
_cell.length_c   1.000
_cell.angle_alpha   90.00
_cell.angle_beta   90.00
_cell.angle_gamma   90.00
#
_symmetry.space_group_name_H-M   'P 1'
#
loop_
_entity.id
_entity.type
_entity.pdbx_description
1 polymer ?
#
loop_
_entity_poly.entity_id
_entity_poly.type
_entity_poly.pdbx_seq_one_letter_code
_entity_poly.pdbx_strand_id
1 'polypeptide(L)'
;IILGAVYSVIGLLIIAAFGPHLLKLFVSGSETGILADAQHFLLINGLFYFPLALVNIVRFMIQGMGFGFFAIIAGVLEMAARTLVGAVFVPIFGYNAACFASPLAWIFADCFLIPAYFVVWNRMKRHKEAYRQV
;
A
#
# COMPACT_ATOMS: atom_id res chain seq x y z
N ILE A 1 3.87 2.22 13.77
CA ILE A 1 4.51 2.99 12.68
C ILE A 1 6.01 2.67 12.60
N ILE A 2 6.77 2.78 13.71
CA ILE A 2 8.23 2.49 13.72
C ILE A 2 8.52 1.08 13.23
N LEU A 3 7.83 0.06 13.74
CA LEU A 3 7.97 -1.33 13.28
C LEU A 3 7.62 -1.49 11.79
N GLY A 4 6.60 -0.78 11.31
CA GLY A 4 6.24 -0.76 9.90
C GLY A 4 7.33 -0.15 9.01
N ALA A 5 7.95 0.94 9.46
CA ALA A 5 9.08 1.55 8.76
C ALA A 5 10.29 0.61 8.71
N VAL A 6 10.64 -0.01 9.84
CA VAL A 6 11.73 -1.00 9.91
C VAL A 6 11.46 -2.19 8.97
N TYR A 7 10.23 -2.72 9.01
CA TYR A 7 9.82 -3.82 8.11
C TYR A 7 9.93 -3.43 6.64
N SER A 8 9.51 -2.21 6.28
CA SER A 8 9.59 -1.70 4.90
C SER A 8 11.02 -1.59 4.41
N VAL A 9 11.93 -1.10 5.25
CA VAL A 9 13.36 -1.02 4.91
C VAL A 9 13.97 -2.42 4.75
N ILE A 10 13.68 -3.34 5.67
CA ILE A 10 14.16 -4.72 5.59
C ILE A 10 13.62 -5.39 4.33
N GLY A 11 12.34 -5.25 4.03
CA GLY A 11 11.71 -5.79 2.82
C GLY A 11 12.34 -5.26 1.53
N LEU A 12 12.61 -3.95 1.47
CA LEU A 12 13.31 -3.34 0.34
C LEU A 12 14.73 -3.91 0.17
N LEU A 13 15.47 -4.05 1.26
CA LEU A 13 16.83 -4.62 1.22
C LEU A 13 16.83 -6.08 0.75
N ILE A 14 15.88 -6.88 1.23
CA ILE A 14 15.72 -8.28 0.80
C ILE A 14 15.41 -8.34 -0.71
N ILE A 15 14.49 -7.52 -1.20
CA ILE A 15 14.15 -7.49 -2.62
C ILE A 15 15.33 -7.00 -3.46
N ALA A 16 16.04 -5.98 -3.01
CA ALA A 16 17.21 -5.48 -3.73
C ALA A 16 18.33 -6.53 -3.81
N ALA A 17 18.57 -7.25 -2.71
CA ALA A 17 19.65 -8.24 -2.63
C ALA A 17 19.28 -9.58 -3.31
N PHE A 18 18.08 -10.09 -3.06
CA PHE A 18 17.65 -11.43 -3.47
C PHE A 18 16.68 -11.45 -4.63
N GLY A 19 16.11 -10.30 -5.03
CA GLY A 19 15.12 -10.20 -6.11
C GLY A 19 15.55 -10.89 -7.40
N PRO A 20 16.76 -10.67 -7.93
CA PRO A 20 17.25 -11.36 -9.13
C PRO A 20 17.31 -12.87 -8.99
N HIS A 21 17.67 -13.37 -7.80
CA HIS A 21 17.74 -14.81 -7.54
C HIS A 21 16.36 -15.45 -7.42
N LEU A 22 15.42 -14.76 -6.77
CA LEU A 22 14.02 -15.19 -6.64
C LEU A 22 13.32 -15.20 -7.99
N LEU A 23 13.55 -14.18 -8.83
CA LEU A 23 12.97 -14.11 -10.17
C LEU A 23 13.45 -15.26 -11.06
N LYS A 24 14.71 -15.64 -11.00
CA LYS A 24 15.26 -16.79 -11.74
C LYS A 24 14.63 -18.13 -11.35
N LEU A 25 14.02 -18.21 -10.17
CA LEU A 25 13.31 -19.42 -9.73
C LEU A 25 11.97 -19.58 -10.46
N PHE A 26 11.33 -18.47 -10.85
CA PHE A 26 10.02 -18.45 -11.49
C PHE A 26 10.05 -18.26 -13.00
N VAL A 27 11.10 -17.64 -13.52
CA VAL A 27 11.27 -17.37 -14.96
C VAL A 27 12.46 -18.13 -15.48
N SER A 28 12.26 -18.97 -16.50
CA SER A 28 13.32 -19.69 -17.18
C SER A 28 14.35 -18.70 -17.72
N GLY A 29 15.64 -18.96 -17.46
CA GLY A 29 16.74 -18.01 -17.73
C GLY A 29 16.98 -17.60 -19.19
N SER A 30 16.13 -18.05 -20.13
CA SER A 30 16.18 -17.68 -21.55
C SER A 30 15.54 -16.32 -21.87
N GLU A 31 14.74 -15.75 -20.93
CA GLU A 31 13.98 -14.51 -21.17
C GLU A 31 14.52 -13.34 -20.33
N THR A 32 15.70 -12.85 -20.69
CA THR A 32 16.37 -11.74 -19.97
C THR A 32 15.56 -10.45 -19.93
N GLY A 33 14.73 -10.17 -20.94
CA GLY A 33 13.86 -8.99 -20.98
C GLY A 33 12.79 -9.01 -19.88
N ILE A 34 12.09 -10.12 -19.73
CA ILE A 34 11.04 -10.28 -18.71
C ILE A 34 11.67 -10.21 -17.29
N LEU A 35 12.87 -10.74 -17.14
CA LEU A 35 13.58 -10.69 -15.86
C LEU A 35 13.94 -9.27 -15.44
N ALA A 36 14.36 -8.43 -16.38
CA ALA A 36 14.68 -7.02 -16.14
C ALA A 36 13.42 -6.22 -15.79
N ASP A 37 12.33 -6.44 -16.52
CA ASP A 37 11.04 -5.79 -16.24
C ASP A 37 10.47 -6.19 -14.88
N ALA A 38 10.53 -7.48 -14.54
CA ALA A 38 10.07 -7.97 -13.26
C ALA A 38 10.91 -7.40 -12.09
N GLN A 39 12.22 -7.27 -12.26
CA GLN A 39 13.09 -6.64 -11.27
C GLN A 39 12.76 -5.16 -11.09
N HIS A 40 12.54 -4.44 -12.19
CA HIS A 40 12.13 -3.05 -12.16
C HIS A 40 10.80 -2.87 -11.40
N PHE A 41 9.81 -3.72 -11.67
CA PHE A 41 8.54 -3.75 -10.95
C PHE A 41 8.72 -3.98 -9.45
N LEU A 42 9.52 -4.97 -9.07
CA LEU A 42 9.78 -5.29 -7.67
C LEU A 42 10.47 -4.15 -6.93
N LEU A 43 11.45 -3.50 -7.55
CA LEU A 43 12.17 -2.37 -6.95
C LEU A 43 11.25 -1.15 -6.75
N ILE A 44 10.44 -0.80 -7.75
CA ILE A 44 9.47 0.28 -7.63
C ILE A 44 8.49 -0.01 -6.48
N ASN A 45 7.87 -1.19 -6.48
CA ASN A 45 6.94 -1.55 -5.41
C ASN A 45 7.63 -1.62 -4.04
N GLY A 46 8.86 -2.12 -3.98
CA GLY A 46 9.66 -2.17 -2.76
C GLY A 46 9.95 -0.78 -2.16
N LEU A 47 10.24 0.20 -3.01
CA LEU A 47 10.45 1.59 -2.59
C LEU A 47 9.21 2.18 -1.90
N PHE A 48 8.02 1.74 -2.31
CA PHE A 48 6.74 2.19 -1.76
C PHE A 48 6.16 1.25 -0.68
N TYR A 49 6.97 0.38 -0.10
CA TYR A 49 6.53 -0.48 1.01
C TYR A 49 6.15 0.29 2.27
N PHE A 50 6.71 1.47 2.47
CA PHE A 50 6.33 2.30 3.61
C PHE A 50 4.88 2.80 3.52
N PRO A 51 4.39 3.40 2.42
CA PRO A 51 2.97 3.65 2.22
C PRO A 51 2.09 2.41 2.37
N LEU A 52 2.49 1.27 1.81
CA LEU A 52 1.76 0.01 1.99
C LEU A 52 1.62 -0.39 3.45
N ALA A 53 2.71 -0.31 4.23
CA ALA A 53 2.68 -0.60 5.66
C ALA A 53 1.76 0.37 6.40
N LEU A 54 1.79 1.66 6.04
CA LEU A 54 0.96 2.70 6.65
C LEU A 54 -0.53 2.44 6.38
N VAL A 55 -0.92 2.16 5.13
CA VAL A 55 -2.29 1.76 4.76
C VAL A 55 -2.79 0.63 5.66
N ASN A 56 -2.00 -0.44 5.79
CA ASN A 56 -2.41 -1.60 6.58
C ASN A 56 -2.52 -1.28 8.07
N ILE A 57 -1.54 -0.57 8.64
CA ILE A 57 -1.54 -0.20 10.06
C ILE A 57 -2.76 0.67 10.38
N VAL A 58 -3.00 1.73 9.61
CA VAL A 58 -4.11 2.66 9.87
C VAL A 58 -5.45 1.96 9.64
N ARG A 59 -5.57 1.13 8.60
CA ARG A 59 -6.77 0.33 8.30
C ARG A 59 -7.12 -0.58 9.47
N PHE A 60 -6.17 -1.35 9.98
CA PHE A 60 -6.42 -2.25 11.12
C PHE A 60 -6.68 -1.50 12.43
N MET A 61 -6.06 -0.34 12.63
CA MET A 61 -6.39 0.51 13.78
C MET A 61 -7.84 1.00 13.74
N ILE A 62 -8.33 1.47 12.59
CA ILE A 62 -9.72 1.92 12.40
C ILE A 62 -10.69 0.74 12.60
N GLN A 63 -10.37 -0.44 12.07
CA GLN A 63 -11.16 -1.66 12.26
C GLN A 63 -11.21 -2.08 13.73
N GLY A 64 -10.07 -2.07 14.42
CA GLY A 64 -9.99 -2.39 15.85
C GLY A 64 -10.78 -1.42 16.74
N MET A 65 -10.98 -0.18 16.28
CA MET A 65 -11.85 0.79 16.95
C MET A 65 -13.35 0.59 16.67
N GLY A 66 -13.74 -0.44 15.91
CA GLY A 66 -15.13 -0.75 15.57
C GLY A 66 -15.70 -0.01 14.37
N PHE A 67 -14.88 0.79 13.66
CA PHE A 67 -15.30 1.58 12.50
C PHE A 67 -14.90 0.92 11.18
N GLY A 68 -15.20 -0.38 10.99
CA GLY A 68 -14.84 -1.16 9.81
C GLY A 68 -15.32 -0.60 8.48
N PHE A 69 -16.38 0.21 8.48
CA PHE A 69 -16.92 0.86 7.28
C PHE A 69 -15.87 1.74 6.55
N PHE A 70 -15.08 2.51 7.29
CA PHE A 70 -14.00 3.33 6.68
C PHE A 70 -12.91 2.47 6.02
N ALA A 71 -12.64 1.31 6.59
CA ALA A 71 -11.68 0.37 6.00
C ALA A 71 -12.19 -0.24 4.68
N ILE A 72 -13.51 -0.48 4.56
CA ILE A 72 -14.13 -0.94 3.32
C ILE A 72 -14.04 0.16 2.25
N ILE A 73 -14.38 1.40 2.58
CA ILE A 73 -14.27 2.54 1.65
C ILE A 73 -12.82 2.69 1.16
N ALA A 74 -11.84 2.60 2.04
CA ALA A 74 -10.43 2.66 1.65
C ALA A 74 -10.05 1.56 0.65
N GLY A 75 -10.56 0.33 0.84
CA GLY A 75 -10.36 -0.77 -0.11
C GLY A 75 -10.99 -0.50 -1.48
N VAL A 76 -12.20 0.06 -1.50
CA VAL A 76 -12.88 0.45 -2.75
C VAL A 76 -12.09 1.55 -3.48
N LEU A 77 -11.61 2.57 -2.75
CA LEU A 77 -10.79 3.65 -3.32
C LEU A 77 -9.46 3.11 -3.88
N GLU A 78 -8.83 2.17 -3.20
CA GLU A 78 -7.62 1.51 -3.66
C GLU A 78 -7.86 0.73 -4.96
N MET A 79 -8.96 -0.03 -5.05
CA MET A 79 -9.37 -0.71 -6.29
C MET A 79 -9.66 0.28 -7.41
N ALA A 80 -10.43 1.34 -7.13
CA ALA A 80 -10.75 2.36 -8.11
C ALA A 80 -9.49 3.05 -8.66
N ALA A 81 -8.53 3.38 -7.79
CA ALA A 81 -7.26 3.97 -8.20
C ALA A 81 -6.45 3.03 -9.12
N ARG A 82 -6.34 1.75 -8.77
CA ARG A 82 -5.67 0.75 -9.62
C ARG A 82 -6.36 0.58 -10.97
N THR A 83 -7.69 0.52 -10.98
CA THR A 83 -8.47 0.39 -12.22
C THR A 83 -8.28 1.61 -13.10
N LEU A 84 -8.31 2.81 -12.53
CA LEU A 84 -8.10 4.07 -13.26
C LEU A 84 -6.71 4.13 -13.87
N VAL A 85 -5.67 3.80 -13.10
CA VAL A 85 -4.30 3.74 -13.62
C VAL A 85 -4.17 2.70 -14.72
N GLY A 86 -4.73 1.50 -14.54
CA GLY A 86 -4.71 0.43 -15.53
C GLY A 86 -5.45 0.80 -16.83
N ALA A 87 -6.63 1.41 -16.71
CA ALA A 87 -7.45 1.72 -17.87
C ALA A 87 -6.99 2.96 -18.64
N VAL A 88 -6.46 3.98 -17.94
CA VAL A 88 -6.13 5.28 -18.54
C VAL A 88 -4.64 5.44 -18.80
N PHE A 89 -3.80 5.12 -17.81
CA PHE A 89 -2.37 5.41 -17.90
C PHE A 89 -1.56 4.29 -18.56
N VAL A 90 -1.95 3.04 -18.39
CA VAL A 90 -1.21 1.92 -19.01
C VAL A 90 -1.27 1.98 -20.54
N PRO A 91 -2.39 2.30 -21.22
CA PRO A 91 -2.41 2.45 -22.67
C PRO A 91 -1.52 3.58 -23.19
N ILE A 92 -1.28 4.62 -22.37
CA ILE A 92 -0.51 5.82 -22.76
C ILE A 92 0.98 5.64 -22.46
N PHE A 93 1.33 5.17 -21.27
CA PHE A 93 2.69 5.10 -20.75
C PHE A 93 3.28 3.67 -20.70
N GLY A 94 2.49 2.67 -21.12
CA GLY A 94 2.92 1.28 -21.17
C GLY A 94 3.24 0.67 -19.80
N TYR A 95 4.25 -0.20 -19.78
CA TYR A 95 4.65 -0.99 -18.63
C TYR A 95 5.02 -0.14 -17.39
N ASN A 96 5.66 1.00 -17.58
CA ASN A 96 6.04 1.90 -16.47
C ASN A 96 4.80 2.35 -15.66
N ALA A 97 3.69 2.68 -16.33
CA ALA A 97 2.46 3.05 -15.64
C ALA A 97 1.89 1.88 -14.82
N ALA A 98 2.01 0.65 -15.32
CA ALA A 98 1.59 -0.55 -14.59
C ALA A 98 2.41 -0.72 -13.29
N CYS A 99 3.70 -0.42 -13.31
CA CYS A 99 4.57 -0.47 -12.13
C CYS A 99 4.14 0.51 -11.03
N PHE A 100 3.62 1.67 -11.40
CA PHE A 100 3.15 2.69 -10.46
C PHE A 100 1.70 2.52 -10.00
N ALA A 101 0.94 1.61 -10.60
CA ALA A 101 -0.47 1.41 -10.27
C ALA A 101 -0.70 1.09 -8.78
N SER A 102 0.10 0.20 -8.21
CA SER A 102 0.02 -0.16 -6.79
C SER A 102 0.52 0.95 -5.86
N PRO A 103 1.71 1.55 -6.08
CA PRO A 103 2.17 2.69 -5.29
C PRO A 103 1.18 3.85 -5.23
N LEU A 104 0.61 4.24 -6.36
CA LEU A 104 -0.39 5.30 -6.42
C LEU A 104 -1.66 4.93 -5.63
N ALA A 105 -2.14 3.69 -5.77
CA ALA A 105 -3.30 3.23 -5.01
C ALA A 105 -3.07 3.28 -3.49
N TRP A 106 -1.87 2.95 -3.01
CA TRP A 106 -1.52 3.04 -1.59
C TRP A 106 -1.48 4.49 -1.10
N ILE A 107 -0.90 5.41 -1.89
CA ILE A 107 -0.89 6.83 -1.54
C ILE A 107 -2.32 7.39 -1.48
N PHE A 108 -3.18 7.05 -2.44
CA PHE A 108 -4.59 7.46 -2.41
C PHE A 108 -5.33 6.90 -1.20
N ALA A 109 -5.09 5.63 -0.87
CA ALA A 109 -5.68 5.02 0.32
C ALA A 109 -5.20 5.71 1.61
N ASP A 110 -3.92 6.05 1.73
CA ASP A 110 -3.37 6.77 2.88
C ASP A 110 -3.96 8.19 3.00
N CYS A 111 -4.11 8.91 1.89
CA CYS A 111 -4.74 10.23 1.86
C CYS A 111 -6.18 10.21 2.40
N PHE A 112 -6.90 9.10 2.26
CA PHE A 112 -8.22 8.92 2.83
C PHE A 112 -8.17 8.40 4.27
N LEU A 113 -7.34 7.38 4.55
CA LEU A 113 -7.29 6.69 5.84
C LEU A 113 -6.75 7.56 6.97
N ILE A 114 -5.76 8.42 6.69
CA ILE A 114 -5.16 9.29 7.71
C ILE A 114 -6.19 10.28 8.27
N PRO A 115 -6.91 11.07 7.46
CA PRO A 115 -8.01 11.92 7.96
C PRO A 115 -9.12 11.11 8.65
N ALA A 116 -9.52 9.96 8.08
CA ALA A 116 -10.53 9.09 8.66
C ALA A 116 -10.14 8.61 10.07
N TYR A 117 -8.86 8.27 10.28
CA TYR A 117 -8.33 7.91 11.60
C TYR A 117 -8.52 9.03 12.62
N PHE A 118 -8.18 10.28 12.27
CA PHE A 118 -8.36 11.43 13.17
C PHE A 118 -9.83 11.68 13.50
N VAL A 119 -10.73 11.54 12.53
CA VAL A 119 -12.18 11.67 12.77
C VAL A 119 -12.67 10.61 13.75
N VAL A 120 -12.32 9.34 13.53
CA VAL A 120 -12.68 8.22 14.41
C VAL A 120 -12.12 8.40 15.80
N TRP A 121 -10.84 8.78 15.90
CA TRP A 121 -10.16 9.03 17.16
C TRP A 121 -10.84 10.13 17.99
N ASN A 122 -11.16 11.26 17.37
CA ASN A 122 -11.86 12.37 18.03
C ASN A 122 -13.28 11.98 18.47
N ARG A 123 -13.96 11.15 17.68
CA ARG A 123 -15.29 10.64 18.04
C ARG A 123 -15.24 9.74 19.28
N MET A 124 -14.24 8.87 19.35
CA MET A 124 -14.03 8.00 20.51
C MET A 124 -13.66 8.80 21.78
N LYS A 125 -12.82 9.84 21.66
CA LYS A 125 -12.49 10.69 22.80
C LYS A 125 -13.74 11.33 23.39
N ARG A 126 -14.62 11.90 22.57
CA ARG A 126 -15.87 12.53 23.01
C ARG A 126 -16.79 11.53 23.74
N HIS A 127 -16.90 10.32 23.23
CA HIS A 127 -17.67 9.28 23.92
C HIS A 127 -17.09 8.93 25.29
N LYS A 128 -15.77 8.80 25.38
CA LYS A 128 -15.10 8.48 26.65
C LYS A 128 -15.24 9.58 27.71
N GLU A 129 -15.24 10.83 27.29
CA GLU A 129 -15.46 12.00 28.19
C GLU A 129 -16.91 12.03 28.70
N ALA A 130 -17.89 11.73 27.85
CA ALA A 130 -19.29 11.64 28.24
C ALA A 130 -19.56 10.55 29.30
N TYR A 131 -18.91 9.38 29.17
CA TYR A 131 -19.02 8.29 30.18
C TYR A 131 -18.30 8.62 31.51
N ARG A 132 -17.35 9.55 31.53
CA ARG A 132 -16.60 9.92 32.73
C ARG A 132 -17.32 10.95 33.59
N GLN A 133 -18.35 11.58 33.05
CA GLN A 133 -19.16 12.62 33.73
C GLN A 133 -20.44 12.05 34.36
N VAL A 134 -20.71 10.77 34.21
CA VAL A 134 -21.80 10.00 34.84
C VAL A 134 -21.25 9.13 35.95
#